data_f023330ad57fcae27584555f6251f9f2
#
_entry.id   f023330ad57fcae27584555f6251f9f2
#
_cell.length_a   1.000
_cell.length_b   1.000
_cell.length_c   1.000
_cell.angle_alpha   90.00
_cell.angle_beta   90.00
_cell.angle_gamma   90.00
#
_symmetry.space_group_name_H-M   'P 1'
#
loop_
_entity.id
_entity.type
_entity.pdbx_description
1 polymer ?
#
loop_
_entity_poly.entity_id
_entity_poly.type
_entity_poly.pdbx_seq_one_letter_code
_entity_poly.pdbx_strand_id
1 'polypeptide(L)'
;NAGYGYDADTETEAQNKYMVGGNVNFFSGSSRLSLIGLFNNVNQQNFSFEDILGVTGNSGGGHGGGRFGRGVGQYMVRHQDGVASVNAVGVNYSDTWGSRDQVTFQGSYFFNGTRTVNRARTERWYEEPAPIDTLFTDGYSRIQNFNNRLNARIEWKIADNQSLMIRPGLSFQSNDPFSTTYGQI
;
A
#
# COMPACT_ATOMS: atom_id res chain seq x y z
N ASN A 1 2.60 -16.40 -1.70
CA ASN A 1 1.43 -16.62 -2.57
C ASN A 1 1.74 -16.15 -3.98
N ALA A 2 1.37 -16.94 -4.99
CA ALA A 2 1.47 -16.56 -6.39
C ALA A 2 0.24 -17.08 -7.14
N GLY A 3 -0.26 -16.29 -8.08
CA GLY A 3 -1.39 -16.64 -8.92
C GLY A 3 -1.20 -16.06 -10.32
N TYR A 4 -1.66 -16.79 -11.33
CA TYR A 4 -1.69 -16.34 -12.71
C TYR A 4 -3.03 -16.72 -13.32
N GLY A 5 -3.59 -15.83 -14.11
CA GLY A 5 -4.84 -16.03 -14.82
C GLY A 5 -4.84 -15.27 -16.15
N TYR A 6 -5.70 -15.70 -17.04
CA TYR A 6 -5.94 -15.04 -18.32
C TYR A 6 -7.37 -14.51 -18.36
N ASP A 7 -7.53 -13.25 -18.73
CA ASP A 7 -8.82 -12.62 -18.93
C ASP A 7 -9.08 -12.58 -20.45
N ALA A 8 -10.15 -13.25 -20.87
CA ALA A 8 -10.53 -13.30 -22.28
C ALA A 8 -11.30 -12.04 -22.74
N ASP A 9 -11.65 -11.15 -21.81
CA ASP A 9 -12.32 -9.89 -22.12
C ASP A 9 -11.31 -8.93 -22.78
N THR A 10 -11.56 -8.60 -24.03
CA THR A 10 -10.70 -7.73 -24.84
C THR A 10 -10.80 -6.25 -24.49
N GLU A 11 -11.76 -5.87 -23.66
CA GLU A 11 -11.96 -4.47 -23.23
C GLU A 11 -11.04 -4.06 -22.07
N THR A 12 -10.38 -5.02 -21.43
CA THR A 12 -9.43 -4.72 -20.35
C THR A 12 -8.01 -4.49 -20.86
N GLU A 13 -7.31 -3.50 -20.31
CA GLU A 13 -5.93 -3.16 -20.72
C GLU A 13 -4.91 -4.28 -20.46
N ALA A 14 -5.23 -5.23 -19.58
CA ALA A 14 -4.34 -6.34 -19.25
C ALA A 14 -5.08 -7.67 -19.32
N GLN A 15 -4.83 -8.42 -20.40
CA GLN A 15 -5.38 -9.76 -20.58
C GLN A 15 -4.76 -10.77 -19.60
N ASN A 16 -3.48 -10.61 -19.28
CA ASN A 16 -2.76 -11.47 -18.34
C ASN A 16 -2.93 -10.95 -16.93
N LYS A 17 -3.54 -11.74 -16.06
CA LYS A 17 -3.69 -11.43 -14.64
C LYS A 17 -2.62 -12.16 -13.85
N TYR A 18 -1.94 -11.43 -12.98
CA TYR A 18 -0.94 -12.01 -12.08
C TYR A 18 -1.03 -11.44 -10.67
N MET A 19 -0.65 -12.25 -9.72
CA MET A 19 -0.45 -11.85 -8.34
C MET A 19 0.76 -12.61 -7.79
N VAL A 20 1.72 -11.88 -7.27
CA VAL A 20 2.88 -12.44 -6.55
C VAL A 20 3.02 -11.64 -5.26
N GLY A 21 2.99 -12.33 -4.14
CA GLY A 21 3.18 -11.72 -2.84
C GLY A 21 3.83 -12.68 -1.85
N GLY A 22 4.61 -12.13 -0.96
CA GLY A 22 5.27 -12.91 0.07
C GLY A 22 6.05 -12.05 1.04
N ASN A 23 6.46 -12.69 2.13
CA ASN A 23 7.33 -12.09 3.12
C ASN A 23 8.48 -13.04 3.46
N VAL A 24 9.60 -12.46 3.85
CA VAL A 24 10.79 -13.19 4.33
C VAL A 24 11.30 -12.49 5.57
N ASN A 25 11.60 -13.28 6.59
CA ASN A 25 12.12 -12.79 7.86
C ASN A 25 13.47 -13.46 8.15
N PHE A 26 14.46 -12.61 8.45
CA PHE A 26 15.79 -13.03 8.88
C PHE A 26 16.00 -12.65 10.34
N PHE A 27 16.52 -13.57 11.12
CA PHE A 27 16.82 -13.37 12.53
C PHE A 27 18.27 -13.74 12.78
N SER A 28 19.03 -12.87 13.45
CA SER A 28 20.40 -13.12 13.85
C SER A 28 20.70 -12.39 15.16
N GLY A 29 20.76 -13.10 16.27
CA GLY A 29 20.94 -12.49 17.59
C GLY A 29 19.80 -11.52 17.92
N SER A 30 20.14 -10.25 18.17
CA SER A 30 19.17 -9.16 18.38
C SER A 30 18.62 -8.57 17.08
N SER A 31 19.28 -8.84 15.94
CA SER A 31 18.93 -8.31 14.64
C SER A 31 17.75 -9.05 14.03
N ARG A 32 16.81 -8.29 13.51
CA ARG A 32 15.66 -8.79 12.75
C ARG A 32 15.48 -7.95 11.50
N LEU A 33 15.46 -8.62 10.35
CA LEU A 33 15.13 -8.03 9.05
C LEU A 33 13.92 -8.73 8.47
N SER A 34 12.91 -7.95 8.13
CA SER A 34 11.70 -8.44 7.47
C SER A 34 11.51 -7.74 6.14
N LEU A 35 11.28 -8.52 5.09
CA LEU A 35 11.00 -8.05 3.75
C LEU A 35 9.61 -8.51 3.34
N ILE A 36 8.83 -7.64 2.71
CA ILE A 36 7.52 -7.96 2.16
C ILE A 36 7.42 -7.40 0.75
N GLY A 37 6.80 -8.16 -0.16
CA GLY A 37 6.52 -7.74 -1.52
C GLY A 37 5.12 -8.13 -1.96
N LEU A 38 4.48 -7.26 -2.74
CA LEU A 38 3.19 -7.52 -3.38
C LEU A 38 3.20 -6.88 -4.76
N PHE A 39 3.05 -7.71 -5.78
CA PHE A 39 3.03 -7.31 -7.19
C PHE A 39 1.81 -7.95 -7.83
N ASN A 40 0.87 -7.15 -8.32
CA ASN A 40 -0.32 -7.68 -8.95
C ASN A 40 -1.01 -6.70 -9.89
N ASN A 41 -1.87 -7.24 -10.76
CA ASN A 41 -2.82 -6.49 -11.57
C ASN A 41 -4.26 -7.04 -11.44
N VAL A 42 -4.57 -7.68 -10.31
CA VAL A 42 -5.88 -8.25 -9.99
C VAL A 42 -6.66 -7.42 -8.99
N ASN A 43 -6.38 -6.11 -8.93
CA ASN A 43 -7.05 -5.15 -8.07
C ASN A 43 -6.84 -5.36 -6.56
N GLN A 44 -5.81 -6.09 -6.15
CA GLN A 44 -5.44 -6.18 -4.74
C GLN A 44 -4.57 -4.98 -4.37
N GLN A 45 -5.15 -3.96 -3.79
CA GLN A 45 -4.49 -2.66 -3.58
C GLN A 45 -3.65 -2.59 -2.30
N ASN A 46 -3.84 -3.51 -1.37
CA ASN A 46 -3.16 -3.49 -0.08
C ASN A 46 -2.56 -4.84 0.28
N PHE A 47 -1.52 -4.82 1.10
CA PHE A 47 -1.03 -6.00 1.80
C PHE A 47 -2.12 -6.60 2.69
N SER A 48 -2.09 -7.90 2.92
CA SER A 48 -2.92 -8.51 3.94
C SER A 48 -2.50 -8.00 5.33
N PHE A 49 -3.41 -8.03 6.27
CA PHE A 49 -3.12 -7.63 7.65
C PHE A 49 -2.02 -8.51 8.27
N GLU A 50 -2.04 -9.81 7.98
CA GLU A 50 -1.05 -10.78 8.43
C GLU A 50 0.34 -10.48 7.87
N ASP A 51 0.43 -10.07 6.60
CA ASP A 51 1.69 -9.70 5.95
C ASP A 51 2.32 -8.48 6.65
N ILE A 52 1.51 -7.46 6.93
CA ILE A 52 1.98 -6.24 7.62
C ILE A 52 2.40 -6.54 9.06
N LEU A 53 1.66 -7.37 9.78
CA LEU A 53 2.03 -7.80 11.14
C LEU A 53 3.37 -8.54 11.15
N GLY A 54 3.61 -9.39 10.16
CA GLY A 54 4.89 -10.10 10.01
C GLY A 54 6.07 -9.15 9.87
N VAL A 55 5.89 -8.02 9.19
CA VAL A 55 6.93 -7.02 8.94
C VAL A 55 7.09 -6.02 10.09
N THR A 56 6.00 -5.50 10.62
CA THR A 56 6.05 -4.48 11.68
C THR A 56 6.48 -5.04 13.03
N GLY A 57 6.55 -6.37 13.13
CA GLY A 57 7.02 -7.07 14.32
C GLY A 57 6.13 -6.85 15.54
N ASN A 58 5.79 -7.94 16.21
CA ASN A 58 5.18 -7.88 17.52
C ASN A 58 6.23 -7.44 18.57
N SER A 59 6.73 -6.21 18.47
CA SER A 59 7.64 -5.65 19.45
C SER A 59 6.82 -5.09 20.62
N GLY A 60 6.42 -5.95 21.52
CA GLY A 60 5.80 -5.58 22.78
C GLY A 60 4.81 -6.63 23.24
N GLY A 61 5.32 -7.64 23.97
CA GLY A 61 4.49 -8.47 24.84
C GLY A 61 3.78 -7.58 25.87
N GLY A 62 2.60 -7.13 25.57
CA GLY A 62 1.72 -6.37 26.44
C GLY A 62 0.29 -6.72 26.10
N HIS A 63 -0.38 -7.41 27.01
CA HIS A 63 -1.81 -7.65 26.98
C HIS A 63 -2.56 -6.31 26.92
N GLY A 64 -3.06 -5.92 25.76
CA GLY A 64 -3.82 -4.70 25.57
C GLY A 64 -4.44 -4.66 24.17
N GLY A 65 -5.55 -5.35 23.99
CA GLY A 65 -6.36 -5.25 22.79
C GLY A 65 -6.81 -3.80 22.57
N GLY A 66 -6.45 -3.18 21.42
CA GLY A 66 -7.05 -1.90 21.03
C GLY A 66 -6.13 -0.88 20.36
N ARG A 67 -4.81 -1.03 20.35
CA ARG A 67 -3.89 -0.05 19.72
C ARG A 67 -3.25 -0.47 18.40
N PHE A 68 -3.41 -1.73 18.01
CA PHE A 68 -2.80 -2.28 16.79
C PHE A 68 -3.42 -1.76 15.49
N GLY A 69 -4.69 -1.39 15.48
CA GLY A 69 -5.37 -0.90 14.28
C GLY A 69 -4.90 0.48 13.79
N ARG A 70 -4.33 1.31 14.65
CA ARG A 70 -3.85 2.66 14.26
C ARG A 70 -2.53 2.66 13.50
N GLY A 71 -1.64 1.68 13.77
CA GLY A 71 -0.33 1.60 13.11
C GLY A 71 -0.41 1.04 11.68
N VAL A 72 -1.29 0.09 11.43
CA VAL A 72 -1.40 -0.61 10.13
C VAL A 72 -2.10 0.25 9.09
N GLY A 73 -3.12 1.02 9.48
CA GLY A 73 -3.87 1.88 8.57
C GLY A 73 -3.01 2.92 7.83
N GLN A 74 -1.88 3.32 8.40
CA GLN A 74 -0.95 4.26 7.75
C GLN A 74 -0.24 3.65 6.53
N TYR A 75 -0.17 2.33 6.42
CA TYR A 75 0.46 1.62 5.29
C TYR A 75 -0.55 1.22 4.22
N MET A 76 -1.84 1.34 4.51
CA MET A 76 -2.90 1.03 3.56
C MET A 76 -3.19 2.21 2.64
N VAL A 77 -3.45 1.92 1.39
CA VAL A 77 -3.89 2.89 0.38
C VAL A 77 -5.42 2.86 0.32
N ARG A 78 -6.04 4.01 0.10
CA ARG A 78 -7.49 4.07 -0.13
C ARG A 78 -7.84 3.29 -1.38
N HIS A 79 -8.88 2.47 -1.27
CA HIS A 79 -9.42 1.76 -2.42
C HIS A 79 -9.90 2.76 -3.48
N GLN A 80 -9.55 2.50 -4.73
CA GLN A 80 -9.96 3.31 -5.89
C GLN A 80 -10.77 2.43 -6.83
N ASP A 81 -11.84 2.97 -7.39
CA ASP A 81 -12.65 2.29 -8.38
C ASP A 81 -11.88 2.12 -9.69
N GLY A 82 -12.02 0.95 -10.32
CA GLY A 82 -11.34 0.60 -11.56
C GLY A 82 -10.39 -0.58 -11.40
N VAL A 83 -9.69 -0.91 -12.48
CA VAL A 83 -8.68 -1.98 -12.47
C VAL A 83 -7.34 -1.41 -12.00
N ALA A 84 -6.83 -1.91 -10.90
CA ALA A 84 -5.57 -1.46 -10.31
C ALA A 84 -4.45 -2.49 -10.52
N SER A 85 -3.29 -1.97 -10.94
CA SER A 85 -2.01 -2.66 -10.85
C SER A 85 -1.22 -2.09 -9.68
N VAL A 86 -0.66 -2.96 -8.85
CA VAL A 86 0.03 -2.58 -7.62
C VAL A 86 1.41 -3.19 -7.57
N ASN A 87 2.39 -2.37 -7.23
CA ASN A 87 3.75 -2.77 -6.90
C ASN A 87 4.09 -2.21 -5.52
N ALA A 88 4.20 -3.07 -4.54
CA ALA A 88 4.45 -2.65 -3.18
C ALA A 88 5.59 -3.45 -2.56
N VAL A 89 6.47 -2.76 -1.85
CA VAL A 89 7.60 -3.35 -1.14
C VAL A 89 7.69 -2.73 0.25
N GLY A 90 7.90 -3.57 1.25
CA GLY A 90 8.13 -3.16 2.61
C GLY A 90 9.42 -3.77 3.15
N VAL A 91 10.16 -2.99 3.93
CA VAL A 91 11.34 -3.41 4.66
C VAL A 91 11.19 -2.97 6.10
N ASN A 92 11.42 -3.88 7.03
CA ASN A 92 11.50 -3.56 8.46
C ASN A 92 12.80 -4.12 9.01
N TYR A 93 13.54 -3.31 9.73
CA TYR A 93 14.77 -3.70 10.43
C TYR A 93 14.69 -3.29 11.89
N SER A 94 15.03 -4.18 12.77
CA SER A 94 15.22 -3.89 14.19
C SER A 94 16.46 -4.54 14.73
N ASP A 95 17.18 -3.83 15.58
CA ASP A 95 18.38 -4.33 16.25
C ASP A 95 18.59 -3.63 17.59
N THR A 96 19.44 -4.24 18.42
CA THR A 96 19.85 -3.70 19.70
C THR A 96 21.36 -3.76 19.82
N TRP A 97 21.97 -2.59 20.08
CA TRP A 97 23.43 -2.43 20.12
C TRP A 97 23.91 -1.97 21.50
N GLY A 98 25.16 -2.30 21.78
CA GLY A 98 25.87 -1.93 22.99
C GLY A 98 25.97 -3.08 23.99
N SER A 99 26.94 -3.01 24.90
CA SER A 99 27.27 -4.07 25.85
C SER A 99 26.17 -4.37 26.89
N ARG A 100 25.15 -3.52 26.98
CA ARG A 100 23.98 -3.67 27.87
C ARG A 100 22.68 -3.30 27.17
N ASP A 101 22.58 -3.58 25.87
CA ASP A 101 21.41 -3.24 25.06
C ASP A 101 21.04 -1.74 25.18
N GLN A 102 22.08 -0.89 25.05
CA GLN A 102 21.94 0.54 25.29
C GLN A 102 21.18 1.26 24.21
N VAL A 103 21.29 0.79 22.96
CA VAL A 103 20.65 1.41 21.81
C VAL A 103 19.74 0.42 21.12
N THR A 104 18.46 0.71 21.08
CA THR A 104 17.48 -0.04 20.30
C THR A 104 17.10 0.76 19.07
N PHE A 105 17.27 0.17 17.90
CA PHE A 105 16.87 0.74 16.62
C PHE A 105 15.72 -0.06 16.02
N GLN A 106 14.73 0.64 15.50
CA GLN A 106 13.65 0.07 14.70
C GLN A 106 13.42 0.99 13.51
N GLY A 107 13.49 0.46 12.30
CA GLY A 107 13.26 1.21 11.08
C GLY A 107 12.32 0.47 10.14
N SER A 108 11.46 1.19 9.47
CA SER A 108 10.56 0.65 8.45
C SER A 108 10.51 1.56 7.23
N TYR A 109 10.58 0.96 6.07
CA TYR A 109 10.36 1.62 4.79
C TYR A 109 9.29 0.88 4.00
N PHE A 110 8.35 1.64 3.46
CA PHE A 110 7.30 1.12 2.59
C PHE A 110 7.20 1.95 1.33
N PHE A 111 7.26 1.25 0.22
CA PHE A 111 6.94 1.76 -1.10
C PHE A 111 5.65 1.15 -1.59
N ASN A 112 4.75 1.97 -2.15
CA ASN A 112 3.56 1.52 -2.84
C ASN A 112 3.36 2.34 -4.10
N GLY A 113 3.42 1.69 -5.26
CA GLY A 113 3.10 2.25 -6.56
C GLY A 113 1.80 1.63 -7.07
N THR A 114 0.78 2.44 -7.32
CA THR A 114 -0.51 1.99 -7.82
C THR A 114 -0.84 2.71 -9.11
N ARG A 115 -1.26 1.96 -10.12
CA ARG A 115 -1.85 2.48 -11.36
C ARG A 115 -3.26 1.95 -11.47
N THR A 116 -4.23 2.85 -11.41
CA THR A 116 -5.66 2.52 -11.55
C THR A 116 -6.19 3.07 -12.86
N VAL A 117 -6.90 2.24 -13.60
CA VAL A 117 -7.58 2.61 -14.85
C VAL A 117 -9.07 2.35 -14.66
N ASN A 118 -9.86 3.35 -14.94
CA ASN A 118 -11.31 3.26 -14.93
C ASN A 118 -11.88 3.72 -16.29
N ARG A 119 -12.77 2.92 -16.85
CA ARG A 119 -13.56 3.25 -18.02
C ARG A 119 -15.03 3.19 -17.63
N ALA A 120 -15.73 4.28 -17.87
CA ALA A 120 -17.14 4.38 -17.58
C ALA A 120 -17.90 4.80 -18.84
N ARG A 121 -18.90 4.02 -19.23
CA ARG A 121 -19.84 4.39 -20.27
C ARG A 121 -21.19 4.69 -19.61
N THR A 122 -21.72 5.86 -19.87
CA THR A 122 -23.02 6.29 -19.36
C THR A 122 -23.93 6.60 -20.53
N GLU A 123 -25.12 6.05 -20.50
CA GLU A 123 -26.19 6.28 -21.46
C GLU A 123 -27.36 6.88 -20.69
N ARG A 124 -27.85 8.05 -21.14
CA ARG A 124 -28.99 8.74 -20.57
C ARG A 124 -30.06 8.92 -21.62
N TRP A 125 -31.24 8.47 -21.29
CA TRP A 125 -32.46 8.72 -22.08
C TRP A 125 -33.24 9.85 -21.43
N TYR A 126 -33.72 10.78 -22.24
CA TYR A 126 -34.55 11.88 -21.80
C TYR A 126 -35.96 11.64 -22.33
N GLU A 127 -36.95 11.76 -21.46
CA GLU A 127 -38.36 11.70 -21.83
C GLU A 127 -38.79 13.02 -22.51
N GLU A 128 -39.66 12.94 -23.53
CA GLU A 128 -40.18 14.12 -24.21
C GLU A 128 -40.90 15.08 -23.20
N PRO A 129 -40.76 16.40 -23.40
CA PRO A 129 -40.26 17.13 -24.57
C PRO A 129 -38.81 17.61 -24.40
N ALA A 130 -37.83 16.72 -24.50
CA ALA A 130 -36.43 17.12 -24.45
C ALA A 130 -35.89 17.32 -25.87
N PRO A 131 -34.98 18.30 -26.10
CA PRO A 131 -34.33 18.51 -27.40
C PRO A 131 -33.32 17.41 -27.77
N ILE A 132 -33.07 16.48 -26.87
CA ILE A 132 -32.11 15.39 -26.98
C ILE A 132 -32.77 14.10 -26.52
N ASP A 133 -32.77 13.08 -27.36
CA ASP A 133 -33.35 11.78 -27.02
C ASP A 133 -32.42 10.94 -26.16
N THR A 134 -31.14 10.91 -26.51
CA THR A 134 -30.14 10.08 -25.84
C THR A 134 -28.80 10.78 -25.78
N LEU A 135 -28.13 10.74 -24.65
CA LEU A 135 -26.77 11.20 -24.44
C LEU A 135 -25.84 10.02 -24.08
N PHE A 136 -24.86 9.77 -24.91
CA PHE A 136 -23.78 8.83 -24.62
C PHE A 136 -22.58 9.57 -24.06
N THR A 137 -22.02 9.06 -22.98
CA THR A 137 -20.80 9.61 -22.41
C THR A 137 -19.80 8.48 -22.15
N ASP A 138 -18.64 8.56 -22.79
CA ASP A 138 -17.52 7.66 -22.54
C ASP A 138 -16.45 8.38 -21.74
N GLY A 139 -16.17 7.87 -20.55
CA GLY A 139 -15.17 8.39 -19.64
C GLY A 139 -13.99 7.43 -19.51
N TYR A 140 -12.79 7.97 -19.60
CA TYR A 140 -11.55 7.26 -19.32
C TYR A 140 -10.79 8.02 -18.22
N SER A 141 -10.39 7.33 -17.18
CA SER A 141 -9.51 7.91 -16.18
C SER A 141 -8.37 6.95 -15.82
N ARG A 142 -7.19 7.52 -15.67
CA ARG A 142 -5.98 6.84 -15.21
C ARG A 142 -5.40 7.63 -14.06
N ILE A 143 -5.15 6.96 -12.96
CA ILE A 143 -4.51 7.55 -11.79
C ILE A 143 -3.26 6.75 -11.48
N GLN A 144 -2.11 7.41 -11.40
CA GLN A 144 -0.87 6.84 -10.92
C GLN A 144 -0.53 7.47 -9.57
N ASN A 145 -0.28 6.63 -8.58
CA ASN A 145 0.03 7.08 -7.23
C ASN A 145 1.27 6.34 -6.73
N PHE A 146 2.28 7.11 -6.32
CA PHE A 146 3.49 6.59 -5.69
C PHE A 146 3.58 7.13 -4.27
N ASN A 147 3.68 6.23 -3.34
CA ASN A 147 3.75 6.55 -1.92
C ASN A 147 4.98 5.90 -1.29
N ASN A 148 5.82 6.72 -0.67
CA ASN A 148 7.01 6.29 0.05
C ASN A 148 6.87 6.71 1.50
N ARG A 149 7.07 5.79 2.42
CA ARG A 149 7.02 6.05 3.86
C ARG A 149 8.23 5.45 4.55
N LEU A 150 8.94 6.30 5.27
CA LEU A 150 10.05 5.93 6.11
C LEU A 150 9.71 6.29 7.54
N ASN A 151 9.81 5.34 8.46
CA ASN A 151 9.68 5.57 9.88
C ASN A 151 10.87 4.93 10.58
N ALA A 152 11.41 5.61 11.59
CA ALA A 152 12.40 5.02 12.45
C ALA A 152 12.12 5.36 13.92
N ARG A 153 12.62 4.54 14.81
CA ARG A 153 12.63 4.74 16.24
C ARG A 153 14.00 4.36 16.75
N ILE A 154 14.64 5.29 17.42
CA ILE A 154 15.90 5.10 18.10
C ILE A 154 15.64 5.34 19.57
N GLU A 155 15.96 4.38 20.39
CA GLU A 155 15.88 4.50 21.84
C GLU A 155 17.28 4.27 22.42
N TRP A 156 17.81 5.27 23.09
CA TRP A 156 19.14 5.23 23.69
C TRP A 156 19.04 5.41 25.20
N LYS A 157 19.46 4.39 25.93
CA LYS A 157 19.64 4.43 27.38
C LYS A 157 21.01 5.04 27.69
N ILE A 158 21.02 6.30 28.05
CA ILE A 158 22.24 7.07 28.33
C ILE A 158 22.79 6.67 29.71
N ALA A 159 21.92 6.50 30.69
CA ALA A 159 22.22 6.08 32.04
C ALA A 159 21.06 5.27 32.61
N ASP A 160 21.20 4.68 33.79
CA ASP A 160 20.20 3.82 34.40
C ASP A 160 18.83 4.51 34.61
N ASN A 161 18.83 5.84 34.76
CA ASN A 161 17.63 6.66 34.94
C ASN A 161 17.38 7.65 33.79
N GLN A 162 18.12 7.57 32.68
CA GLN A 162 18.00 8.49 31.54
C GLN A 162 17.92 7.76 30.22
N SER A 163 16.89 8.06 29.46
CA SER A 163 16.74 7.56 28.08
C SER A 163 16.35 8.67 27.13
N LEU A 164 16.86 8.60 25.91
CA LEU A 164 16.51 9.46 24.80
C LEU A 164 15.79 8.64 23.74
N MET A 165 14.62 9.11 23.29
CA MET A 165 13.87 8.49 22.22
C MET A 165 13.69 9.48 21.08
N ILE A 166 14.10 9.07 19.86
CA ILE A 166 13.97 9.83 18.62
C ILE A 166 13.09 9.03 17.66
N ARG A 167 12.08 9.66 17.08
CA ARG A 167 11.16 9.03 16.11
C ARG A 167 11.04 9.87 14.85
N PRO A 168 11.98 9.79 13.91
CA PRO A 168 11.83 10.43 12.62
C PRO A 168 10.82 9.70 11.75
N GLY A 169 10.02 10.45 11.01
CA GLY A 169 9.08 9.93 10.02
C GLY A 169 9.10 10.81 8.78
N LEU A 170 9.17 10.19 7.61
CA LEU A 170 9.12 10.87 6.31
C LEU A 170 8.07 10.20 5.43
N SER A 171 7.28 10.99 4.75
CA SER A 171 6.28 10.50 3.78
C SER A 171 6.33 11.36 2.54
N PHE A 172 6.51 10.71 1.38
CA PHE A 172 6.48 11.34 0.07
C PHE A 172 5.41 10.65 -0.77
N GLN A 173 4.52 11.46 -1.33
CA GLN A 173 3.48 10.99 -2.22
C GLN A 173 3.50 11.81 -3.50
N SER A 174 3.44 11.11 -4.64
CA SER A 174 3.19 11.70 -5.96
C SER A 174 1.92 11.10 -6.52
N ASN A 175 1.05 11.95 -7.04
CA ASN A 175 -0.21 11.54 -7.67
C ASN A 175 -0.31 12.21 -9.04
N ASP A 176 -0.50 11.41 -10.08
CA ASP A 176 -0.64 11.85 -11.46
C ASP A 176 -2.00 11.37 -12.01
N PRO A 177 -3.06 12.19 -11.87
CA PRO A 177 -4.36 11.89 -12.42
C PRO A 177 -4.46 12.36 -13.87
N PHE A 178 -5.02 11.52 -14.72
CA PHE A 178 -5.41 11.84 -16.09
C PHE A 178 -6.86 11.41 -16.32
N SER A 179 -7.70 12.28 -16.89
CA SER A 179 -9.06 11.92 -17.26
C SER A 179 -9.45 12.55 -18.57
N THR A 180 -10.23 11.81 -19.36
CA THR A 180 -10.83 12.29 -20.61
C THR A 180 -12.27 11.82 -20.64
N THR A 181 -13.18 12.72 -21.04
CA THR A 181 -14.59 12.41 -21.20
C THR A 181 -15.02 12.85 -22.60
N TYR A 182 -15.65 11.95 -23.34
CA TYR A 182 -16.25 12.22 -24.64
C TYR A 182 -17.77 12.06 -24.52
N GLY A 183 -18.50 13.03 -25.02
CA GLY A 183 -19.97 13.00 -25.06
C GLY A 183 -20.47 13.09 -26.48
N GLN A 184 -21.50 12.30 -26.83
CA GLN A 184 -22.19 12.30 -28.10
C GLN A 184 -23.69 12.32 -27.86
N ILE A 185 -24.36 13.16 -28.65
CA ILE A 185 -25.80 13.34 -28.66
C ILE A 185 -26.36 12.66 -29.89
#